data_3508234bbb9bbd5e891e00c62fe12847
#
_entry.id   3508234bbb9bbd5e891e00c62fe12847
#
_cell.length_a   1.000
_cell.length_b   1.000
_cell.length_c   1.000
_cell.angle_alpha   90.00
_cell.angle_beta   90.00
_cell.angle_gamma   90.00
#
_symmetry.space_group_name_H-M   'P 1'
#
loop_
_entity.id
_entity.type
_entity.pdbx_description
1 polymer ?
#
loop_
_entity_poly.entity_id
_entity_poly.type
_entity_poly.pdbx_seq_one_letter_code
_entity_poly.pdbx_strand_id
1 'polypeptide(L)' 'MREARGRLRLTQFDLARQVGVSESQIAKIETGRAAPEAWLKEAVARELNIETWEVGV' A
#
# COMPACT_ATOMS: atom_id res chain seq x y z
N MET A 1 -3.33 5.05 -4.03
CA MET A 1 -2.21 4.13 -3.81
C MET A 1 -1.66 3.50 -5.09
N ARG A 2 -2.49 2.94 -5.95
CA ARG A 2 -2.00 2.31 -7.19
C ARG A 2 -1.20 3.25 -8.06
N GLU A 3 -1.66 4.49 -8.20
CA GLU A 3 -0.94 5.48 -9.01
C GLU A 3 0.41 5.83 -8.43
N ALA A 4 0.49 6.03 -7.11
CA ALA A 4 1.74 6.34 -6.45
C ALA A 4 2.72 5.18 -6.57
N ARG A 5 2.21 3.94 -6.41
CA ARG A 5 3.01 2.74 -6.56
C ARG A 5 3.54 2.61 -7.99
N GLY A 6 2.67 2.90 -8.97
CA GLY A 6 3.05 2.85 -10.38
C GLY A 6 4.12 3.86 -10.74
N ARG A 7 4.06 5.05 -10.16
CA ARG A 7 5.09 6.08 -10.40
C ARG A 7 6.47 5.64 -9.92
N LEU A 8 6.50 4.83 -8.85
CA LEU A 8 7.74 4.31 -8.30
C LEU A 8 8.11 2.94 -8.89
N ARG A 9 7.29 2.44 -9.82
CA ARG A 9 7.48 1.13 -10.46
C ARG A 9 7.51 -0.01 -9.46
N LEU A 10 6.72 0.10 -8.40
CA LEU A 10 6.61 -0.93 -7.39
C LEU A 10 5.44 -1.84 -7.67
N THR A 11 5.67 -3.14 -7.60
CA THR A 11 4.59 -4.12 -7.65
C THR A 11 3.97 -4.25 -6.28
N GLN A 12 2.81 -4.94 -6.18
CA GLN A 12 2.23 -5.25 -4.89
C GLN A 12 3.19 -6.06 -4.04
N PHE A 13 3.93 -6.96 -4.66
CA PHE A 13 4.93 -7.78 -3.96
C PHE A 13 6.06 -6.92 -3.39
N ASP A 14 6.57 -5.98 -4.19
CA ASP A 14 7.64 -5.10 -3.74
C ASP A 14 7.19 -4.26 -2.55
N LEU A 15 6.00 -3.68 -2.63
CA LEU A 15 5.47 -2.86 -1.54
C LEU A 15 5.26 -3.71 -0.29
N ALA A 16 4.69 -4.90 -0.44
CA ALA A 16 4.46 -5.80 0.69
C ALA A 16 5.76 -6.14 1.41
N ARG A 17 6.81 -6.42 0.67
CA ARG A 17 8.13 -6.71 1.26
C ARG A 17 8.67 -5.52 2.02
N GLN A 18 8.52 -4.32 1.47
CA GLN A 18 9.08 -3.12 2.10
C GLN A 18 8.36 -2.77 3.39
N VAL A 19 7.05 -3.00 3.46
CA VAL A 19 6.30 -2.68 4.67
C VAL A 19 6.13 -3.88 5.60
N GLY A 20 6.57 -5.07 5.20
CA GLY A 20 6.59 -6.24 6.08
C GLY A 20 5.27 -7.00 6.16
N VAL A 21 4.45 -6.98 5.11
CA VAL A 21 3.20 -7.74 5.06
C VAL A 21 3.20 -8.63 3.82
N SER A 22 2.15 -9.45 3.66
CA SER A 22 2.04 -10.33 2.50
C SER A 22 1.48 -9.56 1.29
N GLU A 23 1.83 -10.02 0.10
CA GLU A 23 1.28 -9.47 -1.13
C GLU A 23 -0.23 -9.59 -1.16
N SER A 24 -0.75 -10.70 -0.68
CA SER A 24 -2.19 -10.96 -0.59
C SER A 24 -2.89 -9.89 0.25
N GLN A 25 -2.27 -9.48 1.34
CA GLN A 25 -2.83 -8.45 2.20
C GLN A 25 -2.88 -7.10 1.50
N ILE A 26 -1.84 -6.74 0.78
CA ILE A 26 -1.83 -5.50 -0.02
C ILE A 26 -2.93 -5.54 -1.06
N ALA A 27 -3.09 -6.66 -1.76
CA ALA A 27 -4.11 -6.81 -2.78
C ALA A 27 -5.51 -6.64 -2.20
N LYS A 28 -5.78 -7.22 -1.04
CA LYS A 28 -7.09 -7.09 -0.38
C LYS A 28 -7.39 -5.64 0.00
N ILE A 29 -6.38 -4.93 0.47
CA ILE A 29 -6.55 -3.53 0.86
C ILE A 29 -6.77 -2.65 -0.37
N GLU A 30 -6.02 -2.87 -1.44
CA GLU A 30 -6.19 -2.10 -2.67
C GLU A 30 -7.56 -2.28 -3.30
N THR A 31 -8.15 -3.46 -3.15
CA THR A 31 -9.48 -3.74 -3.71
C THR A 31 -10.62 -3.42 -2.75
N GLY A 32 -10.31 -2.90 -1.57
CA GLY A 32 -11.32 -2.54 -0.58
C GLY A 32 -11.88 -3.70 0.21
N ARG A 33 -11.28 -4.89 0.12
CA ARG A 33 -11.73 -6.07 0.86
C ARG A 33 -11.29 -6.07 2.31
N ALA A 34 -10.26 -5.31 2.63
CA ALA A 34 -9.76 -5.20 3.99
C ALA A 34 -9.34 -3.75 4.24
N ALA A 35 -9.51 -3.28 5.47
CA ALA A 35 -9.07 -1.95 5.87
C ALA A 35 -7.65 -2.05 6.44
N PRO A 36 -6.74 -1.12 6.09
CA PRO A 36 -5.40 -1.14 6.66
C PRO A 36 -5.39 -0.64 8.09
N GLU A 37 -4.51 -1.22 8.90
CA GLU A 37 -4.28 -0.71 10.25
C GLU A 37 -3.50 0.61 10.17
N ALA A 38 -3.57 1.40 11.24
CA ALA A 38 -2.94 2.73 11.27
C ALA A 38 -1.45 2.67 10.97
N TRP A 39 -0.73 1.73 11.57
CA TRP A 39 0.72 1.60 11.35
C TRP A 39 1.02 1.25 9.88
N LEU A 40 0.16 0.46 9.27
CA LEU A 40 0.33 0.06 7.88
C LEU A 40 0.09 1.23 6.95
N LYS A 41 -0.94 2.03 7.23
CA LYS A 41 -1.19 3.25 6.47
C LYS A 41 0.02 4.17 6.47
N GLU A 42 0.58 4.38 7.64
CA GLU A 42 1.76 5.24 7.78
C GLU A 42 2.97 4.67 7.05
N ALA A 43 3.19 3.36 7.18
CA ALA A 43 4.31 2.71 6.52
C ALA A 43 4.20 2.80 5.00
N VAL A 44 3.01 2.54 4.47
CA VAL A 44 2.79 2.61 3.02
C VAL A 44 2.91 4.05 2.53
N ALA A 45 2.35 5.01 3.25
CA ALA A 45 2.44 6.41 2.88
C ALA A 45 3.90 6.87 2.81
N ARG A 46 4.70 6.42 3.75
CA ARG A 46 6.13 6.76 3.79
C ARG A 46 6.87 6.15 2.62
N GLU A 47 6.62 4.88 2.32
CA GLU A 47 7.27 4.20 1.21
C GLU A 47 6.88 4.79 -0.14
N LEU A 48 5.64 5.23 -0.29
CA LEU A 48 5.15 5.80 -1.53
C LEU A 48 5.32 7.31 -1.60
N ASN A 49 5.84 7.91 -0.54
CA ASN A 49 6.06 9.36 -0.44
C ASN A 49 4.76 10.15 -0.68
N ILE A 50 3.69 9.72 -0.05
CA ILE A 50 2.39 10.38 -0.09
C ILE A 50 1.97 10.78 1.32
N GLU A 51 1.05 11.74 1.45
CA GLU A 51 0.65 12.23 2.77
C GLU A 51 -0.12 11.18 3.56
N THR A 52 -0.98 10.43 2.89
CA THR A 52 -1.77 9.40 3.54
C THR A 52 -2.17 8.36 2.50
N TRP A 53 -2.48 7.17 2.97
CA TRP A 53 -2.97 6.13 2.09
C TRP A 53 -4.48 6.31 1.92
N GLU A 54 -4.89 6.71 0.73
CA GLU A 54 -6.30 6.80 0.39
C GLU A 54 -6.68 5.56 -0.41
N VAL A 55 -7.48 4.72 0.22
CA VAL A 55 -7.91 3.46 -0.37
C VAL A 55 -9.23 3.66 -1.11
N GLY A 56 -9.33 3.09 -2.30
CA GLY A 56 -10.58 3.08 -3.03
C GLY A 56 -10.87 4.32 -3.85
N VAL A 57 -9.87 5.11 -4.08
CA VAL A 57 -10.02 6.30 -4.90
C VAL A 57 -9.62 5.99 -6.34
#